data_71869ae75a1a014c91ff8c4517264783
#
_entry.id   71869ae75a1a014c91ff8c4517264783
#
_cell.length_a   1.000
_cell.length_b   1.000
_cell.length_c   1.000
_cell.angle_alpha   90.00
_cell.angle_beta   90.00
_cell.angle_gamma   90.00
#
_symmetry.space_group_name_H-M   'P 1'
#
loop_
_entity.id
_entity.type
_entity.pdbx_description
1 polymer ?
#
loop_
_entity_poly.entity_id
_entity_poly.type
_entity_poly.pdbx_seq_one_letter_code
_entity_poly.pdbx_strand_id
1 'polypeptide(L)'
;MTRRLVAGVDSSTQSCKVQIVDAENSDIVRTGRSSHPDGTEADPNLWWEALLEAIQKAGGLDDVSAISIAGQQHGMVLLDSAGQVVRQALLWNDMRSSKEAQELIDHFGSKWLAENTGSVPVPSFTSTKLRWVRNNEPQLLDSIAAVCLPHDYLSWRLSSHYPDVSKIFTDRSDASGTGYFNPRTNEYLPEVIEFCLGKEVLLPRIVDHLEPAAQVRVDFSDRRIHIGAGMGDNAGAAQGLGLTPGKFAVSLGTSGTVFGSFRAGVSDETGIISGFADAEGNFLPLVCTLNAARVIEWGAALLGVSLDEFGELALKAKPGAGGVVVTPYLEGERTPNLPDATASVTGITLLNGNRENFARACIEGMLNGLRFGGDVIMDQGQSIDSIALIGGAAANQAVRLIAQEIFEAPVTVPEPAEYVALGAAMQAAKLQNFTA
;
A
#
# COMPACT_ATOMS: atom_id res chain seq x y z
N MET A 1 31.67 -18.30 -7.93
CA MET A 1 30.89 -18.22 -6.67
C MET A 1 29.49 -18.70 -6.97
N THR A 2 28.90 -19.54 -6.14
CA THR A 2 27.49 -19.92 -6.27
C THR A 2 26.64 -18.70 -5.99
N ARG A 3 25.73 -18.32 -6.89
CA ARG A 3 24.75 -17.24 -6.70
C ARG A 3 23.97 -17.48 -5.41
N ARG A 4 23.79 -16.44 -4.63
CA ARG A 4 23.01 -16.46 -3.41
C ARG A 4 21.62 -15.95 -3.70
N LEU A 5 20.61 -16.83 -3.69
CA LEU A 5 19.25 -16.49 -4.06
C LEU A 5 18.38 -16.23 -2.83
N VAL A 6 17.50 -15.24 -2.98
CA VAL A 6 16.45 -14.88 -2.01
C VAL A 6 15.12 -14.71 -2.73
N ALA A 7 14.02 -14.86 -2.00
CA ALA A 7 12.68 -14.70 -2.51
C ALA A 7 12.02 -13.44 -1.94
N GLY A 8 11.41 -12.65 -2.81
CA GLY A 8 10.48 -11.60 -2.43
C GLY A 8 9.08 -11.88 -2.96
N VAL A 9 8.09 -11.68 -2.12
CA VAL A 9 6.68 -11.90 -2.45
C VAL A 9 5.91 -10.60 -2.37
N ASP A 10 5.05 -10.36 -3.36
CA ASP A 10 4.01 -9.36 -3.38
C ASP A 10 2.65 -10.06 -3.37
N SER A 11 1.94 -10.04 -2.25
CA SER A 11 0.57 -10.53 -2.12
C SER A 11 -0.40 -9.34 -2.04
N SER A 12 -0.54 -8.63 -3.15
CA SER A 12 -1.43 -7.47 -3.30
C SER A 12 -2.89 -7.91 -3.57
N THR A 13 -3.77 -6.96 -3.85
CA THR A 13 -5.22 -7.23 -3.98
C THR A 13 -5.56 -8.23 -5.09
N GLN A 14 -4.93 -8.12 -6.25
CA GLN A 14 -5.33 -8.88 -7.46
C GLN A 14 -4.53 -10.17 -7.67
N SER A 15 -3.34 -10.29 -7.10
CA SER A 15 -2.46 -11.44 -7.34
C SER A 15 -1.34 -11.56 -6.30
N CYS A 16 -0.84 -12.78 -6.16
CA CYS A 16 0.44 -13.06 -5.52
C CYS A 16 1.52 -13.21 -6.59
N LYS A 17 2.63 -12.50 -6.41
CA LYS A 17 3.81 -12.53 -7.28
C LYS A 17 5.02 -12.91 -6.45
N VAL A 18 5.86 -13.78 -6.98
CA VAL A 18 7.11 -14.23 -6.36
C VAL A 18 8.26 -13.88 -7.30
N GLN A 19 9.27 -13.22 -6.79
CA GLN A 19 10.54 -12.99 -7.48
C GLN A 19 11.67 -13.68 -6.73
N ILE A 20 12.41 -14.53 -7.42
CA ILE A 20 13.67 -15.06 -6.94
C ILE A 20 14.77 -14.21 -7.54
N VAL A 21 15.55 -13.58 -6.67
CA VAL A 21 16.59 -12.63 -7.08
C VAL A 21 17.96 -13.03 -6.54
N ASP A 22 19.00 -12.58 -7.22
CA ASP A 22 20.37 -12.64 -6.72
C ASP A 22 20.52 -11.59 -5.60
N ALA A 23 20.90 -12.03 -4.41
CA ALA A 23 20.98 -11.19 -3.21
C ALA A 23 22.09 -10.12 -3.28
N GLU A 24 23.05 -10.25 -4.23
CA GLU A 24 24.18 -9.32 -4.34
C GLU A 24 23.87 -8.11 -5.22
N ASN A 25 23.09 -8.31 -6.29
CA ASN A 25 22.83 -7.27 -7.30
C ASN A 25 21.34 -7.05 -7.59
N SER A 26 20.45 -7.80 -6.92
CA SER A 26 18.99 -7.76 -7.11
C SER A 26 18.52 -8.16 -8.53
N ASP A 27 19.36 -8.85 -9.31
CA ASP A 27 18.96 -9.37 -10.61
C ASP A 27 17.86 -10.43 -10.46
N ILE A 28 16.78 -10.28 -11.22
CA ILE A 28 15.66 -11.24 -11.21
C ILE A 28 16.10 -12.49 -11.96
N VAL A 29 16.06 -13.64 -11.27
CA VAL A 29 16.46 -14.94 -11.82
C VAL A 29 15.23 -15.72 -12.29
N ARG A 30 14.15 -15.71 -11.51
CA ARG A 30 12.89 -16.43 -11.78
C ARG A 30 11.72 -15.66 -11.21
N THR A 31 10.55 -15.86 -11.81
CA THR A 31 9.29 -15.26 -11.32
C THR A 31 8.16 -16.27 -11.37
N GLY A 32 7.19 -16.08 -10.49
CA GLY A 32 5.92 -16.81 -10.50
C GLY A 32 4.77 -15.88 -10.14
N ARG A 33 3.58 -16.18 -10.66
CA ARG A 33 2.36 -15.39 -10.40
C ARG A 33 1.14 -16.29 -10.32
N SER A 34 0.24 -15.96 -9.37
CA SER A 34 -1.11 -16.51 -9.25
C SER A 34 -2.12 -15.42 -8.96
N SER A 35 -3.34 -15.55 -9.45
CA SER A 35 -4.40 -14.55 -9.25
C SER A 35 -5.06 -14.72 -7.89
N HIS A 36 -5.53 -13.61 -7.32
CA HIS A 36 -6.45 -13.60 -6.19
C HIS A 36 -7.89 -13.43 -6.68
N PRO A 37 -8.89 -13.83 -5.88
CA PRO A 37 -10.28 -13.54 -6.18
C PRO A 37 -10.56 -12.04 -6.12
N ASP A 38 -11.47 -11.57 -6.96
CA ASP A 38 -11.97 -10.20 -6.91
C ASP A 38 -12.93 -10.03 -5.73
N GLY A 39 -13.06 -8.80 -5.23
CA GLY A 39 -14.03 -8.44 -4.21
C GLY A 39 -13.49 -7.50 -3.12
N THR A 40 -14.29 -7.32 -2.08
CA THR A 40 -13.94 -6.55 -0.88
C THR A 40 -13.80 -7.45 0.36
N GLU A 41 -14.12 -8.73 0.20
CA GLU A 41 -13.89 -9.83 1.14
C GLU A 41 -13.19 -10.98 0.44
N ALA A 42 -12.31 -11.68 1.15
CA ALA A 42 -11.64 -12.86 0.62
C ALA A 42 -11.42 -13.91 1.73
N ASP A 43 -11.47 -15.19 1.35
CA ASP A 43 -10.98 -16.26 2.22
C ASP A 43 -9.44 -16.22 2.24
N PRO A 44 -8.78 -16.01 3.39
CA PRO A 44 -7.33 -16.01 3.49
C PRO A 44 -6.67 -17.32 3.00
N ASN A 45 -7.38 -18.44 2.99
CA ASN A 45 -6.88 -19.69 2.45
C ASN A 45 -6.61 -19.60 0.93
N LEU A 46 -7.38 -18.82 0.19
CA LEU A 46 -7.15 -18.61 -1.25
C LEU A 46 -5.86 -17.82 -1.51
N TRP A 47 -5.47 -16.90 -0.62
CA TRP A 47 -4.16 -16.24 -0.71
C TRP A 47 -3.02 -17.22 -0.46
N TRP A 48 -3.23 -18.14 0.49
CA TRP A 48 -2.25 -19.19 0.76
C TRP A 48 -2.06 -20.11 -0.44
N GLU A 49 -3.15 -20.56 -1.07
CA GLU A 49 -3.10 -21.37 -2.29
C GLU A 49 -2.40 -20.61 -3.44
N ALA A 50 -2.72 -19.32 -3.61
CA ALA A 50 -2.06 -18.48 -4.60
C ALA A 50 -0.56 -18.29 -4.33
N LEU A 51 -0.15 -18.17 -3.07
CA LEU A 51 1.26 -18.12 -2.69
C LEU A 51 1.99 -19.42 -3.08
N LEU A 52 1.40 -20.57 -2.75
CA LEU A 52 2.00 -21.87 -3.09
C LEU A 52 2.14 -22.06 -4.60
N GLU A 53 1.11 -21.70 -5.35
CA GLU A 53 1.13 -21.77 -6.81
C GLU A 53 2.19 -20.82 -7.41
N ALA A 54 2.29 -19.58 -6.89
CA ALA A 54 3.28 -18.60 -7.35
C ALA A 54 4.71 -19.07 -7.03
N ILE A 55 4.95 -19.67 -5.85
CA ILE A 55 6.24 -20.28 -5.48
C ILE A 55 6.56 -21.43 -6.44
N GLN A 56 5.61 -22.30 -6.72
CA GLN A 56 5.80 -23.42 -7.67
C GLN A 56 6.16 -22.91 -9.06
N LYS A 57 5.45 -21.89 -9.56
CA LYS A 57 5.72 -21.27 -10.89
C LYS A 57 7.09 -20.58 -10.93
N ALA A 58 7.57 -20.06 -9.79
CA ALA A 58 8.92 -19.51 -9.67
C ALA A 58 10.01 -20.61 -9.56
N GLY A 59 9.65 -21.90 -9.61
CA GLY A 59 10.58 -23.03 -9.54
C GLY A 59 10.93 -23.49 -8.13
N GLY A 60 10.11 -23.17 -7.12
CA GLY A 60 10.29 -23.58 -5.73
C GLY A 60 11.30 -22.75 -4.93
N LEU A 61 11.58 -23.18 -3.70
CA LEU A 61 12.47 -22.49 -2.74
C LEU A 61 13.75 -23.24 -2.42
N ASP A 62 14.03 -24.39 -3.02
CA ASP A 62 15.12 -25.30 -2.59
C ASP A 62 16.53 -24.71 -2.71
N ASP A 63 16.74 -23.69 -3.55
CA ASP A 63 18.00 -22.98 -3.71
C ASP A 63 17.99 -21.56 -3.08
N VAL A 64 16.90 -21.21 -2.37
CA VAL A 64 16.70 -19.92 -1.72
C VAL A 64 17.19 -19.98 -0.27
N SER A 65 17.80 -18.92 0.21
CA SER A 65 18.33 -18.81 1.58
C SER A 65 17.44 -18.01 2.53
N ALA A 66 16.63 -17.10 1.98
CA ALA A 66 15.66 -16.31 2.75
C ALA A 66 14.48 -15.89 1.87
N ILE A 67 13.33 -15.67 2.51
CA ILE A 67 12.11 -15.17 1.89
C ILE A 67 11.51 -14.04 2.74
N SER A 68 10.95 -13.03 2.11
CA SER A 68 10.10 -12.04 2.78
C SER A 68 8.83 -11.80 1.97
N ILE A 69 7.74 -11.51 2.67
CA ILE A 69 6.41 -11.33 2.09
C ILE A 69 5.93 -9.92 2.35
N ALA A 70 5.65 -9.19 1.27
CA ALA A 70 4.88 -7.95 1.33
C ALA A 70 3.41 -8.26 0.98
N GLY A 71 2.47 -7.57 1.60
CA GLY A 71 1.06 -7.78 1.36
C GLY A 71 0.23 -6.51 1.39
N GLN A 72 -1.00 -6.61 0.87
CA GLN A 72 -1.96 -5.53 0.93
C GLN A 72 -2.22 -5.12 2.38
N GLN A 73 -2.22 -3.81 2.65
CA GLN A 73 -2.43 -3.28 3.99
C GLN A 73 -3.89 -3.40 4.47
N HIS A 74 -4.10 -3.28 5.77
CA HIS A 74 -5.40 -3.14 6.43
C HIS A 74 -6.32 -4.37 6.42
N GLY A 75 -6.04 -5.41 5.63
CA GLY A 75 -6.88 -6.60 5.55
C GLY A 75 -7.04 -7.26 6.92
N MET A 76 -8.29 -7.49 7.36
CA MET A 76 -8.57 -8.02 8.69
C MET A 76 -8.71 -9.54 8.65
N VAL A 77 -7.70 -10.29 9.12
CA VAL A 77 -7.76 -11.74 9.30
C VAL A 77 -8.04 -12.06 10.76
N LEU A 78 -9.13 -12.78 11.02
CA LEU A 78 -9.53 -13.24 12.36
C LEU A 78 -9.31 -14.74 12.47
N LEU A 79 -8.58 -15.16 13.51
CA LEU A 79 -8.25 -16.57 13.77
C LEU A 79 -8.79 -17.03 15.11
N ASP A 80 -9.19 -18.31 15.18
CA ASP A 80 -9.49 -18.97 16.43
C ASP A 80 -8.22 -19.50 17.13
N SER A 81 -8.36 -20.10 18.28
CA SER A 81 -7.23 -20.64 19.06
C SER A 81 -6.52 -21.83 18.40
N ALA A 82 -7.15 -22.46 17.42
CA ALA A 82 -6.56 -23.53 16.61
C ALA A 82 -5.91 -23.01 15.31
N GLY A 83 -5.94 -21.68 15.09
CA GLY A 83 -5.41 -21.04 13.88
C GLY A 83 -6.31 -21.16 12.65
N GLN A 84 -7.60 -21.47 12.86
CA GLN A 84 -8.56 -21.51 11.77
C GLN A 84 -9.15 -20.12 11.53
N VAL A 85 -9.45 -19.81 10.28
CA VAL A 85 -10.07 -18.54 9.88
C VAL A 85 -11.51 -18.50 10.39
N VAL A 86 -11.85 -17.49 11.20
CA VAL A 86 -13.18 -17.32 11.79
C VAL A 86 -14.21 -16.82 10.77
N ARG A 87 -13.78 -15.97 9.85
CA ARG A 87 -14.60 -15.43 8.75
C ARG A 87 -13.72 -14.98 7.59
N GLN A 88 -14.33 -14.69 6.43
CA GLN A 88 -13.61 -14.04 5.32
C GLN A 88 -13.02 -12.71 5.77
N ALA A 89 -11.80 -12.42 5.33
CA ALA A 89 -11.11 -11.17 5.64
C ALA A 89 -11.75 -10.00 4.92
N LEU A 90 -12.03 -8.91 5.65
CA LEU A 90 -12.44 -7.64 5.05
C LEU A 90 -11.21 -6.92 4.53
N LEU A 91 -11.23 -6.53 3.26
CA LEU A 91 -10.09 -5.91 2.58
C LEU A 91 -10.06 -4.39 2.76
N TRP A 92 -8.99 -3.76 2.33
CA TRP A 92 -8.80 -2.30 2.42
C TRP A 92 -9.85 -1.49 1.65
N ASN A 93 -10.40 -2.05 0.57
CA ASN A 93 -11.43 -1.44 -0.29
C ASN A 93 -12.86 -1.71 0.19
N ASP A 94 -13.05 -2.36 1.33
CA ASP A 94 -14.37 -2.56 1.94
C ASP A 94 -14.80 -1.33 2.73
N MET A 95 -15.93 -0.74 2.35
CA MET A 95 -16.44 0.51 2.92
C MET A 95 -17.53 0.33 3.97
N ARG A 96 -17.89 -0.92 4.33
CA ARG A 96 -19.01 -1.21 5.26
C ARG A 96 -18.82 -0.63 6.66
N SER A 97 -17.57 -0.44 7.10
CA SER A 97 -17.22 0.10 8.42
C SER A 97 -17.11 1.64 8.48
N SER A 98 -17.77 2.35 7.54
CA SER A 98 -17.75 3.83 7.51
C SER A 98 -18.32 4.45 8.78
N LYS A 99 -19.39 3.87 9.34
CA LYS A 99 -19.98 4.32 10.60
C LYS A 99 -19.02 4.08 11.77
N GLU A 100 -18.36 2.95 11.80
CA GLU A 100 -17.43 2.58 12.85
C GLU A 100 -16.14 3.42 12.81
N ALA A 101 -15.71 3.89 11.62
CA ALA A 101 -14.65 4.88 11.52
C ALA A 101 -15.05 6.19 12.24
N GLN A 102 -16.28 6.66 12.05
CA GLN A 102 -16.79 7.82 12.77
C GLN A 102 -16.89 7.57 14.28
N GLU A 103 -17.33 6.37 14.71
CA GLU A 103 -17.38 6.01 16.14
C GLU A 103 -16.00 6.08 16.80
N LEU A 104 -14.91 5.68 16.10
CA LEU A 104 -13.53 5.84 16.63
C LEU A 104 -13.17 7.33 16.77
N ILE A 105 -13.47 8.13 15.74
CA ILE A 105 -13.20 9.58 15.75
C ILE A 105 -13.97 10.27 16.88
N ASP A 106 -15.24 9.95 17.06
CA ASP A 106 -16.10 10.53 18.11
C ASP A 106 -15.59 10.16 19.52
N HIS A 107 -15.01 8.95 19.68
CA HIS A 107 -14.56 8.45 20.97
C HIS A 107 -13.18 8.98 21.36
N PHE A 108 -12.20 8.92 20.45
CA PHE A 108 -10.81 9.28 20.74
C PHE A 108 -10.46 10.71 20.32
N GLY A 109 -11.15 11.27 19.33
CA GLY A 109 -10.85 12.55 18.69
C GLY A 109 -9.78 12.42 17.59
N SER A 110 -9.96 13.17 16.48
CA SER A 110 -9.03 13.14 15.33
C SER A 110 -7.60 13.46 15.73
N LYS A 111 -7.40 14.45 16.61
CA LYS A 111 -6.09 14.85 17.09
C LYS A 111 -5.38 13.70 17.82
N TRP A 112 -6.06 13.07 18.79
CA TRP A 112 -5.48 11.96 19.54
C TRP A 112 -5.11 10.79 18.62
N LEU A 113 -6.00 10.45 17.68
CA LEU A 113 -5.77 9.39 16.70
C LEU A 113 -4.55 9.71 15.83
N ALA A 114 -4.46 10.91 15.25
CA ALA A 114 -3.31 11.33 14.45
C ALA A 114 -1.98 11.31 15.24
N GLU A 115 -2.01 11.75 16.51
CA GLU A 115 -0.82 11.78 17.37
C GLU A 115 -0.36 10.37 17.80
N ASN A 116 -1.29 9.44 18.06
CA ASN A 116 -0.98 8.12 18.61
C ASN A 116 -0.91 7.02 17.57
N THR A 117 -1.73 7.06 16.52
CA THR A 117 -1.71 6.04 15.46
C THR A 117 -1.06 6.52 14.15
N GLY A 118 -0.69 7.80 14.08
CA GLY A 118 -0.20 8.43 12.86
C GLY A 118 -1.29 8.79 11.84
N SER A 119 -2.54 8.40 12.07
CA SER A 119 -3.61 8.55 11.09
C SER A 119 -4.97 8.76 11.75
N VAL A 120 -5.86 9.48 11.09
CA VAL A 120 -7.30 9.46 11.40
C VAL A 120 -7.92 8.31 10.60
N PRO A 121 -8.52 7.30 11.27
CA PRO A 121 -8.97 6.10 10.59
C PRO A 121 -10.12 6.37 9.62
N VAL A 122 -10.04 5.72 8.48
CA VAL A 122 -11.10 5.63 7.46
C VAL A 122 -11.56 4.17 7.35
N PRO A 123 -12.65 3.83 6.63
CA PRO A 123 -13.16 2.45 6.56
C PRO A 123 -12.13 1.39 6.15
N SER A 124 -11.07 1.79 5.45
CA SER A 124 -9.98 0.89 5.06
C SER A 124 -9.24 0.26 6.25
N PHE A 125 -9.16 0.94 7.39
CA PHE A 125 -8.34 0.52 8.53
C PHE A 125 -8.87 -0.70 9.26
N THR A 126 -7.98 -1.55 9.77
CA THR A 126 -8.33 -2.79 10.48
C THR A 126 -9.17 -2.51 11.73
N SER A 127 -8.85 -1.45 12.49
CA SER A 127 -9.59 -1.04 13.69
C SER A 127 -11.08 -0.82 13.44
N THR A 128 -11.43 -0.17 12.33
CA THR A 128 -12.83 0.09 11.98
C THR A 128 -13.58 -1.19 11.63
N LYS A 129 -12.90 -2.14 10.98
CA LYS A 129 -13.47 -3.46 10.65
C LYS A 129 -13.66 -4.33 11.89
N LEU A 130 -12.73 -4.28 12.85
CA LEU A 130 -12.91 -4.95 14.15
C LEU A 130 -14.13 -4.40 14.88
N ARG A 131 -14.31 -3.07 14.89
CA ARG A 131 -15.48 -2.44 15.48
C ARG A 131 -16.76 -2.84 14.76
N TRP A 132 -16.72 -2.96 13.42
CA TRP A 132 -17.85 -3.44 12.63
C TRP A 132 -18.23 -4.89 12.99
N VAL A 133 -17.26 -5.77 13.16
CA VAL A 133 -17.52 -7.17 13.59
C VAL A 133 -18.20 -7.18 14.96
N ARG A 134 -17.72 -6.38 15.92
CA ARG A 134 -18.35 -6.27 17.23
C ARG A 134 -19.81 -5.82 17.14
N ASN A 135 -20.10 -4.85 16.27
CA ASN A 135 -21.44 -4.27 16.15
C ASN A 135 -22.39 -5.18 15.36
N ASN A 136 -21.91 -5.89 14.34
CA ASN A 136 -22.77 -6.57 13.36
C ASN A 136 -22.67 -8.10 13.40
N GLU A 137 -21.58 -8.66 13.94
CA GLU A 137 -21.33 -10.11 14.02
C GLU A 137 -20.90 -10.52 15.45
N PRO A 138 -21.60 -10.06 16.52
CA PRO A 138 -21.18 -10.29 17.91
C PRO A 138 -21.07 -11.76 18.30
N GLN A 139 -21.77 -12.65 17.59
CA GLN A 139 -21.69 -14.10 17.79
C GLN A 139 -20.30 -14.69 17.46
N LEU A 140 -19.45 -13.97 16.71
CA LEU A 140 -18.10 -14.41 16.39
C LEU A 140 -17.08 -14.08 17.48
N LEU A 141 -17.37 -13.12 18.35
CA LEU A 141 -16.40 -12.56 19.30
C LEU A 141 -15.73 -13.62 20.17
N ASP A 142 -16.50 -14.59 20.68
CA ASP A 142 -15.96 -15.65 21.54
C ASP A 142 -14.98 -16.58 20.81
N SER A 143 -15.11 -16.70 19.48
CA SER A 143 -14.25 -17.52 18.64
C SER A 143 -12.95 -16.83 18.26
N ILE A 144 -12.87 -15.50 18.35
CA ILE A 144 -11.69 -14.73 17.93
C ILE A 144 -10.61 -14.87 19.01
N ALA A 145 -9.50 -15.52 18.70
CA ALA A 145 -8.32 -15.62 19.54
C ALA A 145 -7.20 -14.68 19.11
N ALA A 146 -7.04 -14.45 17.80
CA ALA A 146 -5.99 -13.60 17.25
C ALA A 146 -6.49 -12.75 16.07
N VAL A 147 -5.84 -11.60 15.87
CA VAL A 147 -6.03 -10.72 14.71
C VAL A 147 -4.69 -10.53 14.02
N CYS A 148 -4.64 -10.67 12.70
CA CYS A 148 -3.44 -10.40 11.93
C CYS A 148 -3.79 -9.82 10.55
N LEU A 149 -2.77 -9.39 9.81
CA LEU A 149 -2.89 -8.83 8.48
C LEU A 149 -2.59 -9.88 7.39
N PRO A 150 -2.87 -9.63 6.11
CA PRO A 150 -2.67 -10.62 5.06
C PRO A 150 -1.25 -11.16 4.97
N HIS A 151 -0.21 -10.30 5.05
CA HIS A 151 1.16 -10.78 4.96
C HIS A 151 1.60 -11.55 6.22
N ASP A 152 1.08 -11.16 7.41
CA ASP A 152 1.32 -11.87 8.66
C ASP A 152 0.80 -13.31 8.56
N TYR A 153 -0.44 -13.45 8.09
CA TYR A 153 -1.09 -14.74 7.90
C TYR A 153 -0.29 -15.64 6.96
N LEU A 154 0.16 -15.12 5.83
CA LEU A 154 0.96 -15.88 4.85
C LEU A 154 2.34 -16.26 5.40
N SER A 155 3.02 -15.30 6.03
CA SER A 155 4.34 -15.52 6.64
C SER A 155 4.29 -16.53 7.76
N TRP A 156 3.28 -16.43 8.65
CA TRP A 156 3.06 -17.38 9.72
C TRP A 156 2.71 -18.79 9.20
N ARG A 157 1.83 -18.90 8.19
CA ARG A 157 1.49 -20.20 7.59
C ARG A 157 2.68 -20.89 6.92
N LEU A 158 3.60 -20.11 6.35
CA LEU A 158 4.83 -20.63 5.76
C LEU A 158 5.86 -21.03 6.84
N SER A 159 5.74 -20.47 8.05
CA SER A 159 6.73 -20.62 9.11
C SER A 159 6.62 -21.92 9.89
N SER A 160 7.73 -22.33 10.51
CA SER A 160 7.79 -23.43 11.47
C SER A 160 6.94 -23.19 12.75
N HIS A 161 6.40 -22.01 12.91
CA HIS A 161 5.53 -21.64 14.03
C HIS A 161 4.06 -22.07 13.84
N TYR A 162 3.63 -22.30 12.58
CA TYR A 162 2.27 -22.75 12.29
C TYR A 162 1.98 -24.12 12.92
N PRO A 163 0.82 -24.36 13.59
CA PRO A 163 -0.36 -23.47 13.67
C PRO A 163 -0.46 -22.67 15.01
N ASP A 164 0.60 -22.44 15.75
CA ASP A 164 0.57 -21.70 17.03
C ASP A 164 0.30 -20.19 16.77
N VAL A 165 -0.94 -19.74 17.06
CA VAL A 165 -1.36 -18.34 16.86
C VAL A 165 -0.61 -17.34 17.76
N SER A 166 -0.03 -17.81 18.89
CA SER A 166 0.79 -16.96 19.77
C SER A 166 2.16 -16.60 19.16
N LYS A 167 2.51 -17.20 18.02
CA LYS A 167 3.77 -17.01 17.30
C LYS A 167 3.60 -16.26 15.98
N ILE A 168 2.44 -15.69 15.71
CA ILE A 168 2.25 -14.80 14.57
C ILE A 168 3.17 -13.59 14.74
N PHE A 169 3.73 -13.12 13.63
CA PHE A 169 4.63 -11.97 13.60
C PHE A 169 4.29 -11.04 12.45
N THR A 170 4.70 -9.79 12.58
CA THR A 170 4.50 -8.70 11.62
C THR A 170 5.68 -7.74 11.66
N ASP A 171 5.66 -6.78 10.76
CA ASP A 171 6.56 -5.63 10.78
C ASP A 171 5.84 -4.35 11.23
N ARG A 172 6.62 -3.29 11.44
CA ARG A 172 6.10 -1.99 11.85
C ARG A 172 5.32 -1.27 10.76
N SER A 173 5.67 -1.49 9.48
CA SER A 173 5.05 -0.76 8.36
C SER A 173 3.59 -1.19 8.17
N ASP A 174 3.32 -2.48 8.15
CA ASP A 174 1.95 -2.99 8.02
C ASP A 174 1.16 -2.79 9.31
N ALA A 175 1.77 -3.02 10.48
CA ALA A 175 1.15 -2.73 11.77
C ALA A 175 0.68 -1.28 11.88
N SER A 176 1.40 -0.30 11.30
CA SER A 176 1.00 1.12 11.30
C SER A 176 -0.29 1.40 10.53
N GLY A 177 -0.69 0.51 9.62
CA GLY A 177 -1.94 0.57 8.89
C GLY A 177 -3.16 0.03 9.65
N THR A 178 -2.98 -0.49 10.85
CA THR A 178 -4.06 -1.13 11.62
C THR A 178 -5.03 -0.13 12.29
N GLY A 179 -4.51 1.06 12.67
CA GLY A 179 -5.23 2.05 13.45
C GLY A 179 -5.28 1.74 14.96
N TYR A 180 -4.52 0.75 15.43
CA TYR A 180 -4.30 0.42 16.84
C TYR A 180 -2.82 0.18 17.18
N PHE A 181 -1.92 0.78 16.42
CA PHE A 181 -0.48 0.70 16.58
C PHE A 181 0.13 2.11 16.51
N ASN A 182 1.09 2.39 17.40
CA ASN A 182 1.80 3.66 17.41
C ASN A 182 3.11 3.52 16.62
N PRO A 183 3.25 4.14 15.44
CA PRO A 183 4.43 4.00 14.59
C PRO A 183 5.69 4.70 15.16
N ARG A 184 5.54 5.53 16.20
CA ARG A 184 6.67 6.23 16.85
C ARG A 184 7.29 5.41 17.97
N THR A 185 6.45 4.71 18.75
CA THR A 185 6.91 3.85 19.87
C THR A 185 7.09 2.39 19.47
N ASN A 186 6.53 1.99 18.33
CA ASN A 186 6.39 0.61 17.87
C ASN A 186 5.59 -0.28 18.85
N GLU A 187 4.56 0.28 19.45
CA GLU A 187 3.72 -0.39 20.44
C GLU A 187 2.26 -0.43 19.98
N TYR A 188 1.56 -1.49 20.32
CA TYR A 188 0.11 -1.56 20.17
C TYR A 188 -0.59 -0.69 21.22
N LEU A 189 -1.79 -0.23 20.88
CA LEU A 189 -2.66 0.59 21.72
C LEU A 189 -3.82 -0.27 22.23
N PRO A 190 -3.72 -0.86 23.45
CA PRO A 190 -4.72 -1.78 23.97
C PRO A 190 -6.11 -1.14 24.12
N GLU A 191 -6.15 0.16 24.44
CA GLU A 191 -7.40 0.93 24.57
C GLU A 191 -8.20 0.99 23.26
N VAL A 192 -7.51 1.01 22.10
CA VAL A 192 -8.19 1.00 20.80
C VAL A 192 -8.73 -0.39 20.51
N ILE A 193 -7.97 -1.46 20.81
CA ILE A 193 -8.46 -2.85 20.67
C ILE A 193 -9.66 -3.10 21.54
N GLU A 194 -9.61 -2.70 22.83
CA GLU A 194 -10.73 -2.84 23.77
C GLU A 194 -11.97 -2.08 23.26
N PHE A 195 -11.82 -0.86 22.77
CA PHE A 195 -12.90 -0.12 22.17
C PHE A 195 -13.47 -0.85 20.95
N CYS A 196 -12.63 -1.39 20.09
CA CYS A 196 -13.06 -2.04 18.85
C CYS A 196 -13.71 -3.40 19.08
N LEU A 197 -13.12 -4.28 19.90
CA LEU A 197 -13.61 -5.66 20.09
C LEU A 197 -14.32 -5.89 21.43
N GLY A 198 -14.04 -5.08 22.46
CA GLY A 198 -14.54 -5.30 23.81
C GLY A 198 -13.86 -6.45 24.55
N LYS A 199 -12.69 -6.87 24.08
CA LYS A 199 -11.88 -7.94 24.66
C LYS A 199 -10.44 -7.85 24.18
N GLU A 200 -9.54 -8.42 24.94
CA GLU A 200 -8.17 -8.67 24.52
C GLU A 200 -8.09 -9.81 23.50
N VAL A 201 -7.15 -9.70 22.55
CA VAL A 201 -6.83 -10.72 21.56
C VAL A 201 -5.32 -10.79 21.36
N LEU A 202 -4.83 -11.92 20.84
CA LEU A 202 -3.44 -12.02 20.43
C LEU A 202 -3.19 -11.14 19.20
N LEU A 203 -2.13 -10.35 19.26
CA LEU A 203 -1.63 -9.53 18.16
C LEU A 203 -0.25 -10.03 17.73
N PRO A 204 0.12 -9.88 16.45
CA PRO A 204 1.41 -10.31 15.95
C PRO A 204 2.58 -9.63 16.67
N ARG A 205 3.64 -10.38 16.92
CA ARG A 205 4.89 -9.81 17.47
C ARG A 205 5.56 -8.94 16.41
N ILE A 206 5.89 -7.70 16.75
CA ILE A 206 6.67 -6.81 15.87
C ILE A 206 8.11 -7.35 15.76
N VAL A 207 8.59 -7.50 14.53
CA VAL A 207 9.95 -7.97 14.22
C VAL A 207 10.74 -6.87 13.54
N ASP A 208 12.01 -6.72 13.90
CA ASP A 208 12.92 -5.80 13.22
C ASP A 208 13.22 -6.30 11.80
N HIS A 209 13.34 -5.40 10.84
CA HIS A 209 13.60 -5.70 9.44
C HIS A 209 14.94 -6.40 9.16
N LEU A 210 15.88 -6.36 10.11
CA LEU A 210 17.18 -7.03 10.02
C LEU A 210 17.18 -8.40 10.71
N GLU A 211 16.13 -8.74 11.46
CA GLU A 211 16.04 -10.00 12.20
C GLU A 211 15.19 -11.05 11.46
N PRO A 212 15.61 -12.32 11.42
CA PRO A 212 14.75 -13.39 10.94
C PRO A 212 13.59 -13.59 11.92
N ALA A 213 12.36 -13.50 11.41
CA ALA A 213 11.15 -13.70 12.20
C ALA A 213 10.92 -15.18 12.54
N ALA A 214 11.22 -16.06 11.58
CA ALA A 214 11.04 -17.50 11.68
C ALA A 214 11.89 -18.24 10.62
N GLN A 215 11.67 -19.55 10.52
CA GLN A 215 12.17 -20.40 9.42
C GLN A 215 10.99 -20.99 8.65
N VAL A 216 11.19 -21.26 7.37
CA VAL A 216 10.23 -22.00 6.55
C VAL A 216 10.07 -23.42 7.12
N ARG A 217 8.85 -23.93 7.11
CA ARG A 217 8.50 -25.28 7.54
C ARG A 217 9.24 -26.33 6.72
N VAL A 218 9.64 -27.43 7.37
CA VAL A 218 10.39 -28.53 6.74
C VAL A 218 9.63 -29.28 5.65
N ASP A 219 8.30 -29.20 5.63
CA ASP A 219 7.47 -29.80 4.58
C ASP A 219 7.48 -29.01 3.27
N PHE A 220 8.05 -27.79 3.26
CA PHE A 220 8.27 -27.00 2.04
C PHE A 220 9.71 -27.05 1.54
N SER A 221 10.69 -27.26 2.40
CA SER A 221 12.08 -27.43 2.03
C SER A 221 12.86 -28.09 3.16
N ASP A 222 13.75 -29.03 2.82
CA ASP A 222 14.71 -29.63 3.77
C ASP A 222 15.84 -28.63 4.16
N ARG A 223 15.91 -27.50 3.49
CA ARG A 223 16.91 -26.45 3.75
C ARG A 223 16.41 -25.45 4.80
N ARG A 224 17.36 -24.90 5.53
CA ARG A 224 17.10 -23.77 6.42
C ARG A 224 16.88 -22.50 5.58
N ILE A 225 15.64 -22.03 5.49
CA ILE A 225 15.27 -20.80 4.80
C ILE A 225 14.72 -19.82 5.84
N HIS A 226 15.33 -18.66 5.99
CA HIS A 226 14.85 -17.63 6.90
C HIS A 226 13.63 -16.89 6.33
N ILE A 227 12.68 -16.57 7.20
CA ILE A 227 11.54 -15.69 6.87
C ILE A 227 11.79 -14.33 7.49
N GLY A 228 11.67 -13.26 6.69
CA GLY A 228 11.77 -11.87 7.14
C GLY A 228 10.53 -11.42 7.91
N ALA A 229 10.62 -10.22 8.48
CA ALA A 229 9.50 -9.58 9.16
C ALA A 229 8.28 -9.39 8.24
N GLY A 230 8.53 -9.26 6.94
CA GLY A 230 7.53 -8.85 5.96
C GLY A 230 7.37 -7.34 5.90
N MET A 231 6.32 -6.87 5.21
CA MET A 231 5.98 -5.45 5.14
C MET A 231 4.62 -5.22 4.47
N GLY A 232 4.05 -4.02 4.63
CA GLY A 232 2.95 -3.56 3.79
C GLY A 232 3.41 -3.30 2.35
N ASP A 233 2.49 -3.39 1.39
CA ASP A 233 2.79 -3.23 -0.04
C ASP A 233 3.40 -1.85 -0.39
N ASN A 234 2.91 -0.77 0.23
CA ASN A 234 3.46 0.57 0.02
C ASN A 234 4.92 0.67 0.54
N ALA A 235 5.22 0.06 1.69
CA ALA A 235 6.59 -0.01 2.21
C ALA A 235 7.49 -0.88 1.31
N GLY A 236 6.95 -1.98 0.79
CA GLY A 236 7.62 -2.81 -0.21
C GLY A 236 7.96 -2.04 -1.48
N ALA A 237 6.99 -1.28 -2.00
CA ALA A 237 7.23 -0.41 -3.17
C ALA A 237 8.29 0.66 -2.88
N ALA A 238 8.23 1.31 -1.71
CA ALA A 238 9.21 2.31 -1.30
C ALA A 238 10.63 1.74 -1.23
N GLN A 239 10.79 0.55 -0.63
CA GLN A 239 12.07 -0.14 -0.54
C GLN A 239 12.58 -0.58 -1.90
N GLY A 240 11.71 -1.17 -2.75
CA GLY A 240 12.08 -1.60 -4.11
C GLY A 240 12.47 -0.45 -5.04
N LEU A 241 11.88 0.74 -4.84
CA LEU A 241 12.26 1.98 -5.52
C LEU A 241 13.52 2.63 -4.93
N GLY A 242 14.02 2.16 -3.80
CA GLY A 242 15.17 2.78 -3.11
C GLY A 242 14.83 4.18 -2.58
N LEU A 243 13.60 4.40 -2.12
CA LEU A 243 13.22 5.67 -1.52
C LEU A 243 13.98 5.86 -0.19
N THR A 244 14.67 6.97 -0.10
CA THR A 244 15.36 7.44 1.11
C THR A 244 14.73 8.76 1.55
N PRO A 245 14.96 9.23 2.80
CA PRO A 245 14.40 10.49 3.25
C PRO A 245 14.59 11.63 2.24
N GLY A 246 13.47 12.29 1.88
CA GLY A 246 13.40 13.32 0.83
C GLY A 246 13.00 12.79 -0.57
N LYS A 247 13.02 11.48 -0.80
CA LYS A 247 12.56 10.90 -2.07
C LYS A 247 11.12 10.42 -1.98
N PHE A 248 10.32 10.82 -2.96
CA PHE A 248 8.90 10.49 -3.08
C PHE A 248 8.62 9.57 -4.25
N ALA A 249 7.52 8.84 -4.16
CA ALA A 249 6.87 8.21 -5.29
C ALA A 249 5.49 8.87 -5.53
N VAL A 250 5.16 9.06 -6.80
CA VAL A 250 3.82 9.40 -7.27
C VAL A 250 3.36 8.24 -8.14
N SER A 251 2.38 7.49 -7.64
CA SER A 251 1.84 6.32 -8.33
C SER A 251 0.55 6.67 -9.06
N LEU A 252 0.52 6.39 -10.36
CA LEU A 252 -0.57 6.69 -11.29
C LEU A 252 -1.26 5.40 -11.76
N GLY A 253 -1.99 4.77 -10.83
CA GLY A 253 -2.93 3.69 -11.12
C GLY A 253 -4.32 4.23 -11.44
N THR A 254 -5.37 3.43 -11.31
CA THR A 254 -6.78 3.88 -11.40
C THR A 254 -7.03 5.01 -10.41
N SER A 255 -6.60 4.82 -9.15
CA SER A 255 -6.42 5.85 -8.13
C SER A 255 -4.95 6.28 -8.08
N GLY A 256 -4.66 7.40 -7.41
CA GLY A 256 -3.31 7.91 -7.26
C GLY A 256 -2.82 7.88 -5.81
N THR A 257 -1.52 7.71 -5.61
CA THR A 257 -0.91 7.89 -4.29
C THR A 257 0.35 8.73 -4.38
N VAL A 258 0.59 9.51 -3.33
CA VAL A 258 1.85 10.22 -3.09
C VAL A 258 2.38 9.74 -1.76
N PHE A 259 3.58 9.19 -1.75
CA PHE A 259 4.23 8.70 -0.54
C PHE A 259 5.75 8.86 -0.62
N GLY A 260 6.40 8.94 0.52
CA GLY A 260 7.84 9.08 0.56
C GLY A 260 8.42 8.70 1.91
N SER A 261 9.71 8.42 1.97
CA SER A 261 10.40 8.10 3.23
C SER A 261 10.80 9.38 3.96
N PHE A 262 10.55 9.41 5.29
CA PHE A 262 10.88 10.52 6.19
C PHE A 262 11.45 10.03 7.51
N ARG A 263 12.30 10.86 8.11
CA ARG A 263 12.91 10.54 9.42
C ARG A 263 11.96 10.80 10.60
N ALA A 264 10.99 11.68 10.44
CA ALA A 264 10.04 12.02 11.49
C ALA A 264 8.61 11.66 11.06
N GLY A 265 7.83 11.12 12.00
CA GLY A 265 6.40 10.83 11.77
C GLY A 265 5.58 12.10 11.67
N VAL A 266 4.55 12.07 10.82
CA VAL A 266 3.56 13.13 10.70
C VAL A 266 2.35 12.88 11.61
N SER A 267 1.62 13.94 11.94
CA SER A 267 0.35 13.87 12.69
C SER A 267 -0.62 14.87 12.07
N ASP A 268 -1.46 14.38 11.18
CA ASP A 268 -2.43 15.20 10.49
C ASP A 268 -3.85 14.94 11.03
N GLU A 269 -4.34 15.84 11.88
CA GLU A 269 -5.68 15.74 12.46
C GLU A 269 -6.81 15.95 11.43
N THR A 270 -6.48 16.46 10.24
CA THR A 270 -7.46 16.60 9.14
C THR A 270 -7.75 15.27 8.46
N GLY A 271 -6.89 14.26 8.64
CA GLY A 271 -7.01 12.93 8.05
C GLY A 271 -6.67 12.84 6.57
N ILE A 272 -6.05 13.88 5.99
CA ILE A 272 -5.57 13.86 4.60
C ILE A 272 -4.38 12.93 4.46
N ILE A 273 -3.43 13.00 5.43
CA ILE A 273 -2.22 12.19 5.43
C ILE A 273 -2.44 10.95 6.31
N SER A 274 -2.11 9.79 5.78
CA SER A 274 -1.89 8.58 6.57
C SER A 274 -0.39 8.51 6.95
N GLY A 275 -0.09 8.66 8.24
CA GLY A 275 1.27 8.73 8.77
C GLY A 275 1.86 7.35 9.07
N PHE A 276 1.95 6.49 8.06
CA PHE A 276 2.48 5.14 8.21
C PHE A 276 3.97 5.11 8.57
N ALA A 277 4.41 3.97 9.08
CA ALA A 277 5.82 3.63 9.18
C ALA A 277 6.34 3.02 7.87
N ASP A 278 7.63 3.16 7.58
CA ASP A 278 8.29 2.32 6.60
C ASP A 278 8.83 1.02 7.24
N ALA A 279 9.36 0.11 6.43
CA ALA A 279 9.89 -1.16 6.91
C ALA A 279 11.30 -1.05 7.54
N GLU A 280 12.00 0.10 7.44
CA GLU A 280 13.41 0.24 7.81
C GLU A 280 13.67 1.18 9.00
N GLY A 281 12.63 1.59 9.73
CA GLY A 281 12.76 2.42 10.92
C GLY A 281 12.49 3.91 10.71
N ASN A 282 12.14 4.32 9.48
CA ASN A 282 11.65 5.66 9.18
C ASN A 282 10.10 5.67 9.08
N PHE A 283 9.54 6.71 8.50
CA PHE A 283 8.10 6.89 8.30
C PHE A 283 7.78 6.99 6.82
N LEU A 284 6.56 6.62 6.46
CA LEU A 284 6.06 6.59 5.09
C LEU A 284 4.71 7.31 5.01
N PRO A 285 4.65 8.64 5.24
CA PRO A 285 3.40 9.35 5.05
C PRO A 285 2.89 9.17 3.62
N LEU A 286 1.58 8.94 3.52
CA LEU A 286 0.90 8.62 2.28
C LEU A 286 -0.36 9.46 2.16
N VAL A 287 -0.57 10.02 0.97
CA VAL A 287 -1.83 10.65 0.53
C VAL A 287 -2.38 9.88 -0.65
N CYS A 288 -3.69 9.62 -0.64
CA CYS A 288 -4.36 8.88 -1.69
C CYS A 288 -5.44 9.75 -2.36
N THR A 289 -5.48 9.74 -3.70
CA THR A 289 -6.58 10.31 -4.50
C THR A 289 -7.39 9.20 -5.16
N LEU A 290 -8.69 9.42 -5.39
CA LEU A 290 -9.52 8.45 -6.11
C LEU A 290 -9.33 8.54 -7.62
N ASN A 291 -8.92 9.72 -8.12
CA ASN A 291 -8.93 10.04 -9.53
C ASN A 291 -7.51 10.24 -10.09
N ALA A 292 -6.94 9.19 -10.71
CA ALA A 292 -5.66 9.26 -11.41
C ALA A 292 -5.80 8.80 -12.88
N ALA A 293 -5.31 7.64 -13.28
CA ALA A 293 -5.35 7.19 -14.68
C ALA A 293 -6.77 7.23 -15.29
N ARG A 294 -7.80 6.97 -14.48
CA ARG A 294 -9.21 7.05 -14.91
C ARG A 294 -9.60 8.41 -15.50
N VAL A 295 -8.92 9.49 -15.09
CA VAL A 295 -9.17 10.84 -15.64
C VAL A 295 -8.74 10.92 -17.10
N ILE A 296 -7.62 10.31 -17.44
CA ILE A 296 -7.11 10.24 -18.80
C ILE A 296 -8.01 9.34 -19.65
N GLU A 297 -8.42 8.20 -19.12
CA GLU A 297 -9.34 7.25 -19.77
C GLU A 297 -10.69 7.90 -20.06
N TRP A 298 -11.26 8.60 -19.06
CA TRP A 298 -12.50 9.37 -19.21
C TRP A 298 -12.36 10.45 -20.27
N GLY A 299 -11.29 11.26 -20.21
CA GLY A 299 -11.06 12.34 -21.15
C GLY A 299 -10.87 11.82 -22.58
N ALA A 300 -10.13 10.75 -22.77
CA ALA A 300 -9.93 10.08 -24.07
C ALA A 300 -11.24 9.53 -24.64
N ALA A 301 -12.04 8.86 -23.81
CA ALA A 301 -13.35 8.34 -24.20
C ALA A 301 -14.31 9.48 -24.61
N LEU A 302 -14.31 10.59 -23.87
CA LEU A 302 -15.14 11.76 -24.18
C LEU A 302 -14.77 12.40 -25.53
N LEU A 303 -13.47 12.42 -25.87
CA LEU A 303 -12.98 12.91 -27.16
C LEU A 303 -13.06 11.89 -28.28
N GLY A 304 -13.36 10.62 -27.98
CA GLY A 304 -13.40 9.52 -28.94
C GLY A 304 -12.03 9.19 -29.55
N VAL A 305 -10.96 9.24 -28.73
CA VAL A 305 -9.57 8.99 -29.15
C VAL A 305 -8.91 7.90 -28.32
N SER A 306 -7.79 7.35 -28.80
CA SER A 306 -6.92 6.48 -28.00
C SER A 306 -6.17 7.26 -26.91
N LEU A 307 -5.62 6.54 -25.92
CA LEU A 307 -4.79 7.14 -24.86
C LEU A 307 -3.52 7.81 -25.41
N ASP A 308 -2.95 7.26 -26.47
CA ASP A 308 -1.77 7.83 -27.13
C ASP A 308 -2.12 9.12 -27.85
N GLU A 309 -3.20 9.12 -28.66
CA GLU A 309 -3.69 10.33 -29.33
C GLU A 309 -4.10 11.42 -28.33
N PHE A 310 -4.69 11.02 -27.19
CA PHE A 310 -5.04 11.94 -26.11
C PHE A 310 -3.78 12.63 -25.54
N GLY A 311 -2.71 11.90 -25.33
CA GLY A 311 -1.41 12.45 -24.93
C GLY A 311 -0.83 13.40 -25.98
N GLU A 312 -0.88 13.04 -27.27
CA GLU A 312 -0.43 13.91 -28.36
C GLU A 312 -1.24 15.23 -28.43
N LEU A 313 -2.55 15.15 -28.19
CA LEU A 313 -3.39 16.38 -28.12
C LEU A 313 -2.95 17.26 -26.96
N ALA A 314 -2.76 16.67 -25.76
CA ALA A 314 -2.34 17.42 -24.59
C ALA A 314 -1.01 18.16 -24.79
N LEU A 315 -0.05 17.55 -25.49
CA LEU A 315 1.26 18.16 -25.78
C LEU A 315 1.20 19.32 -26.80
N LYS A 316 0.13 19.44 -27.60
CA LYS A 316 -0.07 20.58 -28.51
C LYS A 316 -0.56 21.83 -27.79
N ALA A 317 -1.16 21.67 -26.61
CA ALA A 317 -1.59 22.80 -25.78
C ALA A 317 -0.42 23.35 -24.96
N LYS A 318 -0.48 24.66 -24.66
CA LYS A 318 0.50 25.30 -23.77
C LYS A 318 0.21 24.98 -22.30
N PRO A 319 1.22 25.10 -21.41
CA PRO A 319 1.01 25.02 -19.97
C PRO A 319 -0.16 25.91 -19.50
N GLY A 320 -0.98 25.37 -18.59
CA GLY A 320 -2.22 26.01 -18.13
C GLY A 320 -3.40 25.85 -19.09
N ALA A 321 -3.30 24.99 -20.13
CA ALA A 321 -4.40 24.57 -21.02
C ALA A 321 -5.24 25.74 -21.58
N GLY A 322 -4.60 26.90 -21.82
CA GLY A 322 -5.28 28.12 -22.27
C GLY A 322 -6.31 28.66 -21.29
N GLY A 323 -6.24 28.35 -20.01
CA GLY A 323 -7.17 28.71 -18.95
C GLY A 323 -8.35 27.74 -18.76
N VAL A 324 -8.38 26.61 -19.48
CA VAL A 324 -9.33 25.52 -19.21
C VAL A 324 -8.85 24.75 -17.99
N VAL A 325 -9.71 24.53 -17.00
CA VAL A 325 -9.42 23.80 -15.76
C VAL A 325 -10.37 22.64 -15.62
N VAL A 326 -9.82 21.45 -15.43
CA VAL A 326 -10.56 20.23 -15.08
C VAL A 326 -10.33 19.91 -13.60
N THR A 327 -11.42 19.88 -12.82
CA THR A 327 -11.44 19.31 -11.47
C THR A 327 -11.93 17.87 -11.61
N PRO A 328 -11.06 16.84 -11.41
CA PRO A 328 -11.33 15.51 -11.92
C PRO A 328 -12.06 14.59 -10.93
N TYR A 329 -12.96 15.10 -10.09
CA TYR A 329 -13.64 14.32 -9.04
C TYR A 329 -14.81 13.49 -9.60
N LEU A 330 -14.49 12.49 -10.44
CA LEU A 330 -15.47 11.75 -11.24
C LEU A 330 -16.51 10.98 -10.40
N GLU A 331 -16.08 10.41 -9.27
CA GLU A 331 -16.91 9.65 -8.34
C GLU A 331 -16.57 10.03 -6.89
N GLY A 332 -16.56 11.33 -6.63
CA GLY A 332 -16.03 11.88 -5.39
C GLY A 332 -14.51 12.01 -5.41
N GLU A 333 -13.94 12.50 -4.31
CA GLU A 333 -12.50 12.53 -4.09
C GLU A 333 -12.19 12.24 -2.62
N ARG A 334 -11.04 11.58 -2.37
CA ARG A 334 -10.54 11.30 -1.03
C ARG A 334 -9.63 12.41 -0.52
N THR A 335 -8.86 13.02 -1.40
CA THR A 335 -7.97 14.12 -1.08
C THR A 335 -8.20 15.30 -2.05
N PRO A 336 -8.88 16.35 -1.57
CA PRO A 336 -9.57 16.52 -0.27
C PRO A 336 -10.74 15.54 -0.07
N ASN A 337 -11.19 15.35 1.18
CA ASN A 337 -12.30 14.44 1.49
C ASN A 337 -13.64 15.02 1.02
N LEU A 338 -14.03 14.71 -0.19
CA LEU A 338 -15.23 15.19 -0.88
C LEU A 338 -15.96 14.01 -1.54
N PRO A 339 -16.59 13.11 -0.75
CA PRO A 339 -17.13 11.84 -1.27
C PRO A 339 -18.27 12.03 -2.28
N ASP A 340 -19.00 13.13 -2.21
CA ASP A 340 -20.15 13.43 -3.09
C ASP A 340 -19.80 14.41 -4.21
N ALA A 341 -18.51 14.78 -4.38
CA ALA A 341 -18.08 15.70 -5.43
C ALA A 341 -18.21 15.06 -6.82
N THR A 342 -18.40 15.90 -7.82
CA THR A 342 -18.42 15.51 -9.23
C THR A 342 -17.38 16.30 -10.01
N ALA A 343 -16.93 15.75 -11.13
CA ALA A 343 -16.00 16.42 -12.01
C ALA A 343 -16.61 17.73 -12.59
N SER A 344 -15.76 18.70 -12.82
CA SER A 344 -16.16 19.95 -13.48
C SER A 344 -15.10 20.41 -14.47
N VAL A 345 -15.55 21.12 -15.51
CA VAL A 345 -14.70 21.80 -16.49
C VAL A 345 -15.06 23.27 -16.48
N THR A 346 -14.10 24.12 -16.18
CA THR A 346 -14.31 25.59 -16.07
C THR A 346 -13.34 26.33 -16.95
N GLY A 347 -13.53 27.67 -17.11
CA GLY A 347 -12.66 28.53 -17.89
C GLY A 347 -12.80 28.39 -19.41
N ILE A 348 -13.78 27.63 -19.93
CA ILE A 348 -14.01 27.45 -21.36
C ILE A 348 -14.59 28.71 -21.97
N THR A 349 -14.03 29.14 -23.10
CA THR A 349 -14.50 30.21 -23.97
C THR A 349 -14.50 29.72 -25.43
N LEU A 350 -15.03 30.55 -26.34
CA LEU A 350 -14.97 30.25 -27.79
C LEU A 350 -13.53 30.20 -28.34
N LEU A 351 -12.57 30.82 -27.66
CA LEU A 351 -11.19 30.91 -28.12
C LEU A 351 -10.33 29.72 -27.66
N ASN A 352 -10.61 29.16 -26.48
CA ASN A 352 -9.80 28.10 -25.86
C ASN A 352 -10.50 26.74 -25.78
N GLY A 353 -11.79 26.65 -26.14
CA GLY A 353 -12.60 25.44 -26.10
C GLY A 353 -12.25 24.49 -27.26
N ASN A 354 -11.08 23.89 -27.24
CA ASN A 354 -10.58 22.91 -28.21
C ASN A 354 -10.12 21.61 -27.54
N ARG A 355 -9.89 20.56 -28.35
CA ARG A 355 -9.54 19.23 -27.89
C ARG A 355 -8.18 19.21 -27.17
N GLU A 356 -7.24 20.00 -27.65
CA GLU A 356 -5.87 20.08 -27.14
C GLU A 356 -5.87 20.62 -25.70
N ASN A 357 -6.54 21.75 -25.48
CA ASN A 357 -6.65 22.34 -24.15
C ASN A 357 -7.41 21.44 -23.17
N PHE A 358 -8.49 20.79 -23.62
CA PHE A 358 -9.24 19.85 -22.78
C PHE A 358 -8.38 18.64 -22.37
N ALA A 359 -7.65 18.03 -23.31
CA ALA A 359 -6.79 16.90 -23.03
C ALA A 359 -5.69 17.28 -22.04
N ARG A 360 -5.06 18.44 -22.22
CA ARG A 360 -4.05 18.93 -21.30
C ARG A 360 -4.63 19.24 -19.92
N ALA A 361 -5.78 19.91 -19.85
CA ALA A 361 -6.45 20.24 -18.60
C ALA A 361 -6.80 18.98 -17.76
N CYS A 362 -7.15 17.86 -18.41
CA CYS A 362 -7.37 16.59 -17.73
C CYS A 362 -6.08 16.07 -17.06
N ILE A 363 -4.95 16.08 -17.79
CA ILE A 363 -3.66 15.63 -17.24
C ILE A 363 -3.19 16.58 -16.14
N GLU A 364 -3.28 17.91 -16.37
CA GLU A 364 -2.93 18.90 -15.36
C GLU A 364 -3.80 18.80 -14.10
N GLY A 365 -5.12 18.58 -14.25
CA GLY A 365 -6.04 18.41 -13.13
C GLY A 365 -5.69 17.17 -12.27
N MET A 366 -5.41 16.05 -12.91
CA MET A 366 -4.97 14.83 -12.25
C MET A 366 -3.65 15.04 -11.47
N LEU A 367 -2.64 15.61 -12.13
CA LEU A 367 -1.32 15.81 -11.52
C LEU A 367 -1.34 16.87 -10.42
N ASN A 368 -2.15 17.94 -10.56
CA ASN A 368 -2.31 18.95 -9.52
C ASN A 368 -2.99 18.38 -8.26
N GLY A 369 -3.93 17.44 -8.40
CA GLY A 369 -4.51 16.73 -7.26
C GLY A 369 -3.44 15.96 -6.46
N LEU A 370 -2.53 15.28 -7.16
CA LEU A 370 -1.41 14.57 -6.54
C LEU A 370 -0.34 15.52 -5.97
N ARG A 371 -0.04 16.63 -6.68
CA ARG A 371 0.82 17.68 -6.16
C ARG A 371 0.28 18.25 -4.85
N PHE A 372 -1.01 18.56 -4.78
CA PHE A 372 -1.65 18.99 -3.54
C PHE A 372 -1.40 18.02 -2.38
N GLY A 373 -1.49 16.70 -2.63
CA GLY A 373 -1.13 15.69 -1.64
C GLY A 373 0.32 15.79 -1.18
N GLY A 374 1.26 16.05 -2.09
CA GLY A 374 2.66 16.30 -1.79
C GLY A 374 2.87 17.60 -0.97
N ASP A 375 2.16 18.68 -1.35
CA ASP A 375 2.23 19.97 -0.66
C ASP A 375 1.77 19.83 0.81
N VAL A 376 0.68 19.09 1.07
CA VAL A 376 0.18 18.81 2.44
C VAL A 376 1.21 18.05 3.27
N ILE A 377 1.95 17.11 2.68
CA ILE A 377 3.05 16.41 3.36
C ILE A 377 4.21 17.38 3.67
N MET A 378 4.56 18.26 2.72
CA MET A 378 5.61 19.28 2.93
C MET A 378 5.25 20.27 4.04
N ASP A 379 3.98 20.63 4.18
CA ASP A 379 3.49 21.52 5.24
C ASP A 379 3.68 20.91 6.65
N GLN A 380 3.89 19.58 6.75
CA GLN A 380 4.30 18.91 7.99
C GLN A 380 5.81 19.00 8.27
N GLY A 381 6.54 19.91 7.58
CA GLY A 381 7.97 20.14 7.79
C GLY A 381 8.88 19.17 7.04
N GLN A 382 8.36 18.48 6.04
CA GLN A 382 9.14 17.57 5.20
C GLN A 382 9.60 18.27 3.91
N SER A 383 10.68 17.79 3.28
CA SER A 383 11.15 18.27 1.98
C SER A 383 11.01 17.19 0.91
N ILE A 384 10.69 17.60 -0.31
CA ILE A 384 10.71 16.73 -1.48
C ILE A 384 11.93 17.08 -2.33
N ASP A 385 12.92 16.19 -2.34
CA ASP A 385 14.15 16.37 -3.10
C ASP A 385 14.05 15.80 -4.53
N SER A 386 13.25 14.74 -4.71
CA SER A 386 12.99 14.11 -6.00
C SER A 386 11.73 13.24 -5.98
N ILE A 387 11.16 13.02 -7.17
CA ILE A 387 9.94 12.24 -7.37
C ILE A 387 10.20 11.11 -8.36
N ALA A 388 9.83 9.88 -7.98
CA ALA A 388 9.72 8.73 -8.87
C ALA A 388 8.25 8.60 -9.35
N LEU A 389 8.00 8.81 -10.63
CA LEU A 389 6.67 8.65 -11.22
C LEU A 389 6.49 7.21 -11.69
N ILE A 390 5.53 6.50 -11.12
CA ILE A 390 5.26 5.08 -11.37
C ILE A 390 3.78 4.84 -11.72
N GLY A 391 3.45 3.60 -12.06
CA GLY A 391 2.09 3.19 -12.42
C GLY A 391 1.81 3.27 -13.92
N GLY A 392 0.67 2.72 -14.35
CA GLY A 392 0.35 2.55 -15.77
C GLY A 392 0.33 3.86 -16.57
N ALA A 393 -0.23 4.93 -16.02
CA ALA A 393 -0.30 6.22 -16.72
C ALA A 393 1.07 6.91 -16.84
N ALA A 394 2.08 6.53 -16.03
CA ALA A 394 3.44 7.02 -16.19
C ALA A 394 4.11 6.55 -17.51
N ALA A 395 3.56 5.56 -18.19
CA ALA A 395 4.00 5.16 -19.52
C ALA A 395 3.70 6.21 -20.61
N ASN A 396 2.66 7.04 -20.40
CA ASN A 396 2.28 8.07 -21.37
C ASN A 396 3.27 9.25 -21.37
N GLN A 397 3.81 9.58 -22.53
CA GLN A 397 4.82 10.65 -22.69
C GLN A 397 4.31 12.03 -22.23
N ALA A 398 3.03 12.35 -22.52
CA ALA A 398 2.46 13.63 -22.12
C ALA A 398 2.40 13.76 -20.59
N VAL A 399 2.01 12.68 -19.89
CA VAL A 399 2.00 12.65 -18.42
C VAL A 399 3.39 12.92 -17.87
N ARG A 400 4.43 12.28 -18.41
CA ARG A 400 5.82 12.48 -17.96
C ARG A 400 6.27 13.93 -18.12
N LEU A 401 6.04 14.52 -19.29
CA LEU A 401 6.47 15.88 -19.61
C LEU A 401 5.69 16.92 -18.78
N ILE A 402 4.38 16.76 -18.68
CA ILE A 402 3.53 17.67 -17.90
C ILE A 402 3.83 17.53 -16.39
N ALA A 403 4.15 16.33 -15.90
CA ALA A 403 4.56 16.15 -14.51
C ALA A 403 5.84 16.95 -14.18
N GLN A 404 6.81 17.01 -15.11
CA GLN A 404 8.03 17.82 -14.92
C GLN A 404 7.74 19.32 -14.87
N GLU A 405 6.63 19.77 -15.45
CA GLU A 405 6.20 21.18 -15.39
C GLU A 405 5.43 21.50 -14.10
N ILE A 406 4.70 20.51 -13.55
CA ILE A 406 3.82 20.70 -12.40
C ILE A 406 4.55 20.52 -11.08
N PHE A 407 5.40 19.48 -10.97
CA PHE A 407 6.17 19.23 -9.76
C PHE A 407 7.43 20.10 -9.76
N GLU A 408 7.68 20.78 -8.63
CA GLU A 408 8.87 21.64 -8.47
C GLU A 408 10.16 20.85 -8.30
N ALA A 409 10.05 19.58 -7.81
CA ALA A 409 11.18 18.67 -7.65
C ALA A 409 11.47 17.88 -8.95
N PRO A 410 12.73 17.45 -9.16
CA PRO A 410 13.08 16.59 -10.29
C PRO A 410 12.23 15.31 -10.35
N VAL A 411 11.59 15.07 -11.51
CA VAL A 411 10.77 13.88 -11.76
C VAL A 411 11.56 12.87 -12.57
N THR A 412 11.65 11.64 -12.08
CA THR A 412 12.21 10.49 -12.78
C THR A 412 11.11 9.45 -13.03
N VAL A 413 11.26 8.68 -14.11
CA VAL A 413 10.38 7.54 -14.40
C VAL A 413 11.24 6.30 -14.42
N PRO A 414 11.26 5.54 -13.32
CA PRO A 414 12.05 4.31 -13.28
C PRO A 414 11.46 3.27 -14.24
N GLU A 415 12.33 2.31 -14.67
CA GLU A 415 11.88 1.21 -15.53
C GLU A 415 10.75 0.42 -14.86
N PRO A 416 9.72 0.02 -15.60
CA PRO A 416 8.62 -0.77 -15.03
C PRO A 416 9.11 -2.07 -14.40
N ALA A 417 8.81 -2.26 -13.11
CA ALA A 417 9.19 -3.46 -12.37
C ALA A 417 8.14 -3.77 -11.27
N GLU A 418 8.21 -4.97 -10.72
CA GLU A 418 7.39 -5.39 -9.57
C GLU A 418 8.10 -4.94 -8.27
N TYR A 419 8.04 -3.63 -7.99
CA TYR A 419 8.80 -3.00 -6.91
C TYR A 419 8.46 -3.55 -5.53
N VAL A 420 7.22 -3.97 -5.29
CA VAL A 420 6.78 -4.54 -4.01
C VAL A 420 7.52 -5.86 -3.73
N ALA A 421 7.51 -6.78 -4.69
CA ALA A 421 8.23 -8.05 -4.57
C ALA A 421 9.75 -7.84 -4.49
N LEU A 422 10.29 -6.88 -5.24
CA LEU A 422 11.71 -6.52 -5.18
C LEU A 422 12.09 -5.99 -3.81
N GLY A 423 11.28 -5.10 -3.21
CA GLY A 423 11.52 -4.57 -1.86
C GLY A 423 11.51 -5.67 -0.80
N ALA A 424 10.55 -6.61 -0.88
CA ALA A 424 10.54 -7.79 -0.03
C ALA A 424 11.79 -8.66 -0.22
N ALA A 425 12.26 -8.88 -1.46
CA ALA A 425 13.49 -9.61 -1.72
C ALA A 425 14.74 -8.89 -1.15
N MET A 426 14.78 -7.56 -1.23
CA MET A 426 15.85 -6.76 -0.63
C MET A 426 15.87 -6.90 0.90
N GLN A 427 14.71 -6.98 1.59
CA GLN A 427 14.65 -7.30 3.01
C GLN A 427 15.20 -8.70 3.26
N ALA A 428 14.76 -9.71 2.50
CA ALA A 428 15.24 -11.08 2.63
C ALA A 428 16.77 -11.18 2.45
N ALA A 429 17.36 -10.39 1.54
CA ALA A 429 18.80 -10.35 1.32
C ALA A 429 19.59 -9.84 2.53
N LYS A 430 19.01 -8.95 3.34
CA LYS A 430 19.64 -8.39 4.56
C LYS A 430 19.70 -9.38 5.73
N LEU A 431 18.78 -10.35 5.80
CA LEU A 431 18.69 -11.31 6.90
C LEU A 431 19.89 -12.25 7.00
N GLN A 432 20.71 -12.36 5.99
CA GLN A 432 21.76 -13.38 5.88
C GLN A 432 23.03 -13.04 6.65
N ASN A 433 23.13 -11.86 7.22
CA ASN A 433 24.24 -11.49 8.10
C ASN A 433 24.09 -12.09 9.52
N PHE A 434 22.96 -12.74 9.82
CA PHE A 434 22.77 -13.53 11.03
C PHE A 434 23.38 -14.93 10.87
N THR A 435 24.65 -15.07 11.19
CA THR A 435 25.22 -16.38 11.52
C THR A 435 24.67 -16.76 12.90
N ALA A 436 23.84 -17.81 12.93
CA ALA A 436 23.37 -18.44 14.18
C ALA A 436 24.54 -19.08 14.95
#